data_d1d5437f74ca05d12baf35222fea7ff3
#
_entry.id   d1d5437f74ca05d12baf35222fea7ff3
#
_cell.length_a   1.000
_cell.length_b   1.000
_cell.length_c   1.000
_cell.angle_alpha   90.00
_cell.angle_beta   90.00
_cell.angle_gamma   90.00
#
_symmetry.space_group_name_H-M   'P 1'
#
loop_
_entity.id
_entity.type
_entity.pdbx_description
1 polymer ?
#
loop_
_entity_poly.entity_id
_entity_poly.type
_entity_poly.pdbx_seq_one_letter_code
_entity_poly.pdbx_strand_id
1 'polypeptide(L)' 'MSQEIKKRIDELSLEAEQLMDPTTFVLNPRIGEIDKEIKALQAQCQHNYVNGVCEFCYRGDSNG' A
#
# COMPACT_ATOMS: atom_id res chain seq x y z
N MET A 1 -0.34 -0.18 -15.64
CA MET A 1 0.04 -1.60 -15.65
C MET A 1 0.41 -2.03 -14.26
N SER A 2 0.28 -3.33 -13.97
CA SER A 2 0.41 -3.85 -12.61
C SER A 2 1.78 -3.60 -11.98
N GLN A 3 2.85 -3.66 -12.76
CA GLN A 3 4.20 -3.42 -12.25
C GLN A 3 4.40 -1.97 -11.78
N GLU A 4 3.78 -1.02 -12.48
CA GLU A 4 3.84 0.38 -12.08
C GLU A 4 3.09 0.60 -10.77
N ILE A 5 1.96 -0.06 -10.61
CA ILE A 5 1.19 -0.01 -9.37
C ILE A 5 2.01 -0.58 -8.22
N LYS A 6 2.64 -1.73 -8.41
CA LYS A 6 3.50 -2.34 -7.40
C LYS A 6 4.63 -1.41 -6.99
N LYS A 7 5.31 -0.84 -7.98
CA LYS A 7 6.42 0.09 -7.72
C LYS A 7 5.95 1.30 -6.91
N ARG A 8 4.80 1.87 -7.29
CA ARG A 8 4.27 3.04 -6.60
C ARG A 8 3.88 2.71 -5.16
N ILE A 9 3.25 1.57 -4.94
CA ILE A 9 2.89 1.12 -3.60
C ILE A 9 4.14 0.90 -2.74
N ASP A 10 5.17 0.29 -3.31
CA ASP A 10 6.43 0.10 -2.61
C ASP A 10 7.05 1.44 -2.19
N GLU A 11 7.06 2.43 -3.09
CA GLU A 11 7.56 3.76 -2.79
C GLU A 11 6.75 4.43 -1.67
N LEU A 12 5.42 4.35 -1.76
CA LEU A 12 4.55 4.94 -0.76
C LEU A 12 4.69 4.25 0.61
N SER A 13 4.82 2.93 0.59
CA SER A 13 5.02 2.16 1.82
C SER A 13 6.33 2.55 2.50
N LEU A 14 7.38 2.71 1.73
CA LEU A 14 8.68 3.14 2.26
C LEU A 14 8.61 4.56 2.84
N GLU A 15 7.92 5.46 2.15
CA GLU A 15 7.74 6.81 2.65
C GLU A 15 6.97 6.80 3.98
N ALA A 16 5.89 6.04 4.06
CA ALA A 16 5.10 5.93 5.29
C ALA A 16 5.96 5.37 6.43
N GLU A 17 6.78 4.37 6.14
CA GLU A 17 7.67 3.79 7.13
C GLU A 17 8.67 4.81 7.66
N GLN A 18 9.22 5.64 6.78
CA GLN A 18 10.15 6.69 7.18
C GLN A 18 9.48 7.80 8.00
N LEU A 19 8.18 8.02 7.78
CA LEU A 19 7.42 9.02 8.52
C LEU A 19 6.97 8.52 9.89
N MET A 20 6.94 7.22 10.10
CA MET A 20 6.60 6.63 11.39
C MET A 20 7.81 6.70 12.31
N ASP A 21 7.66 7.40 13.41
CA ASP A 21 8.69 7.46 14.44
C ASP A 21 8.20 6.66 15.65
N PRO A 22 8.90 5.58 16.02
CA PRO A 22 8.48 4.77 17.17
C PRO A 22 8.63 5.47 18.51
N THR A 23 9.36 6.59 18.55
CA THR A 23 9.57 7.34 19.79
C THR A 23 8.55 8.45 20.01
N THR A 24 7.86 8.87 18.95
CA THR A 24 6.83 9.90 19.04
C THR A 24 5.54 9.36 18.43
N PHE A 25 4.46 9.32 19.21
CA PHE A 25 3.16 8.87 18.72
C PHE A 25 2.44 9.98 17.94
N VAL A 26 3.17 10.77 17.15
CA VAL A 26 2.58 11.82 16.35
C VAL A 26 2.12 11.22 15.01
N LEU A 27 0.82 11.27 14.76
CA LEU A 27 0.26 10.85 13.49
C LEU A 27 0.54 11.93 12.45
N ASN A 28 1.39 11.60 11.48
CA ASN A 28 1.67 12.50 10.38
C ASN A 28 0.48 12.47 9.40
N PRO A 29 -0.13 13.62 9.08
CA PRO A 29 -1.26 13.65 8.13
C PRO A 29 -0.89 13.11 6.75
N ARG A 30 0.38 13.14 6.39
CA ARG A 30 0.87 12.55 5.14
C ARG A 30 0.62 11.05 5.08
N ILE A 31 0.65 10.35 6.22
CA ILE A 31 0.38 8.91 6.27
C ILE A 31 -1.04 8.63 5.82
N GLY A 32 -2.01 9.45 6.21
CA GLY A 32 -3.39 9.32 5.76
C GLY A 32 -3.53 9.48 4.25
N GLU A 33 -2.80 10.43 3.67
CA GLU A 33 -2.79 10.63 2.22
C GLU A 33 -2.17 9.43 1.49
N ILE A 34 -1.06 8.90 2.03
CA ILE A 34 -0.41 7.72 1.47
C ILE A 34 -1.37 6.53 1.49
N ASP A 35 -2.08 6.33 2.58
CA ASP A 35 -3.05 5.24 2.68
C ASP A 35 -4.15 5.35 1.63
N LYS A 36 -4.69 6.56 1.43
CA LYS A 36 -5.70 6.80 0.40
C LYS A 36 -5.15 6.50 -0.99
N GLU A 37 -3.93 6.91 -1.27
CA GLU A 37 -3.32 6.68 -2.57
C GLU A 37 -3.10 5.19 -2.81
N ILE A 38 -2.62 4.46 -1.81
CA ILE A 38 -2.45 3.02 -1.91
C ILE A 38 -3.78 2.33 -2.19
N LYS A 39 -4.83 2.71 -1.49
CA LYS A 39 -6.17 2.14 -1.72
C LYS A 39 -6.67 2.42 -3.12
N ALA A 40 -6.44 3.63 -3.64
CA ALA A 40 -6.81 3.96 -5.00
C ALA A 40 -6.05 3.11 -6.02
N LEU A 41 -4.76 2.89 -5.78
CA LEU A 41 -3.95 2.02 -6.63
C LEU A 41 -4.42 0.57 -6.56
N GLN A 42 -4.78 0.10 -5.38
CA GLN A 42 -5.33 -1.25 -5.22
C GLN A 42 -6.64 -1.42 -5.98
N ALA A 43 -7.46 -0.37 -6.04
CA ALA A 43 -8.71 -0.40 -6.80
C ALA A 43 -8.47 -0.50 -8.31
N GLN A 44 -7.35 0.03 -8.79
CA GLN A 44 -6.98 -0.03 -10.22
C GLN A 44 -6.18 -1.28 -10.56
N CYS A 45 -5.72 -2.02 -9.58
CA CYS A 45 -4.86 -3.17 -9.78
C CYS A 45 -5.63 -4.35 -10.36
N GLN A 46 -5.03 -5.02 -11.35
CA GLN A 46 -5.52 -6.32 -11.80
C GLN A 46 -4.99 -7.36 -10.82
N HIS A 47 -5.83 -7.75 -9.88
CA HIS A 47 -5.41 -8.62 -8.81
C HIS A 47 -5.02 -10.01 -9.31
N ASN A 48 -3.85 -10.46 -8.90
CA ASN A 48 -3.40 -11.82 -9.12
C ASN A 48 -3.02 -12.39 -7.76
N TYR A 49 -3.96 -13.11 -7.14
CA TYR A 49 -3.76 -13.62 -5.79
C TYR A 49 -2.86 -14.85 -5.79
N VAL A 50 -1.76 -14.74 -5.06
CA VAL A 50 -0.83 -15.84 -4.83
C VAL A 50 -0.79 -16.06 -3.32
N ASN A 51 -1.18 -17.23 -2.89
CA ASN A 51 -1.26 -17.58 -1.46
C ASN A 51 -2.17 -16.60 -0.67
N GLY A 52 -3.24 -16.14 -1.30
CA GLY A 52 -4.22 -15.28 -0.66
C GLY A 52 -3.88 -13.80 -0.67
N VAL A 53 -2.80 -13.41 -1.33
CA VAL A 53 -2.37 -12.00 -1.42
C VAL A 53 -2.04 -11.65 -2.86
N CYS A 54 -2.51 -10.49 -3.31
CA CYS A 54 -2.17 -10.00 -4.63
C CYS A 54 -0.68 -9.69 -4.71
N GLU A 55 0.00 -10.22 -5.73
CA GLU A 55 1.43 -10.01 -5.89
C GLU A 55 1.81 -8.59 -6.31
N PHE A 56 0.84 -7.81 -6.78
CA PHE A 56 1.10 -6.45 -7.26
C PHE A 56 0.78 -5.38 -6.23
N CYS A 57 -0.39 -5.45 -5.62
CA CYS A 57 -0.85 -4.40 -4.70
C CYS A 57 -0.87 -4.85 -3.24
N TYR A 58 -0.51 -6.09 -2.97
CA TYR A 58 -0.43 -6.66 -1.62
C TYR A 58 -1.77 -6.70 -0.89
N ARG A 59 -2.87 -6.57 -1.63
CA ARG A 59 -4.19 -6.68 -1.04
C ARG A 59 -4.52 -8.14 -0.76
N GLY A 60 -5.02 -8.41 0.44
CA GLY A 60 -5.46 -9.75 0.79
C GLY A 60 -6.74 -10.13 0.07
N ASP A 61 -6.90 -11.43 -0.20
CA ASP A 61 -8.16 -11.95 -0.73
C ASP A 61 -9.21 -11.87 0.37
N SER A 62 -10.22 -11.03 0.15
CA SER A 62 -11.26 -10.77 1.14
C SER A 62 -12.30 -11.87 1.24
N ASN A 63 -12.21 -12.89 0.40
CA ASN A 63 -13.13 -14.02 0.41
C ASN A 63 -12.64 -15.17 1.29
N GLY A 64 -11.61 -14.90 2.06
CA GLY A 64 -11.09 -15.90 3.00
C GLY A 64 -12.01 -16.11 4.18
#